data_45be3a51ad0ac92dcbe35082ec4e93bd
#
_entry.id   45be3a51ad0ac92dcbe35082ec4e93bd
#
_cell.length_a   1.000
_cell.length_b   1.000
_cell.length_c   1.000
_cell.angle_alpha   90.00
_cell.angle_beta   90.00
_cell.angle_gamma   90.00
#
_symmetry.space_group_name_H-M   'P 1'
#
loop_
_entity.id
_entity.type
_entity.pdbx_description
1 polymer ?
#
loop_
_entity_poly.entity_id
_entity_poly.type
_entity_poly.pdbx_seq_one_letter_code
_entity_poly.pdbx_strand_id
1 'polypeptide(L)'
;MSGPWGSEGGVDDDTFVHRLRELLNDQPSMADEQFSPTGTATKFVCTKLPVNDDRYVVLTNLGVPVPIVTSRTSIPSNSAFVDYDTGLIVFGTPPGVGTNTVVIQKSRVRWRDSTLLNALYGGLRTMYPACWKEAVDQSVGMATNIWDYTMPPDFWDPRSRIMRVSIREIPAQTNVFHIIAGATRVGLDTIRIPASQFWSPTATLEVQYAAPYRSLSEVSAEEMDYPLWYAAGQILGFGEVGRTRVDNQTVASSTSANPSGYQQNTGGWFMSQAAKLLANVARPMGMSKPISTYSR
;
A
#
# COMPACT_ATOMS: atom_id res chain seq x y z
N MET A 1 -8.56 -3.58 -28.88
CA MET A 1 -8.47 -4.41 -27.66
C MET A 1 -7.14 -4.03 -27.01
N SER A 2 -7.16 -3.08 -26.07
CA SER A 2 -6.01 -2.74 -25.24
C SER A 2 -5.85 -3.88 -24.24
N GLY A 3 -4.64 -4.46 -24.21
CA GLY A 3 -4.31 -5.50 -23.25
C GLY A 3 -4.37 -4.95 -21.81
N PRO A 4 -4.36 -5.81 -20.77
CA PRO A 4 -4.50 -5.43 -19.37
C PRO A 4 -3.34 -4.58 -18.80
N TRP A 5 -2.39 -4.19 -19.64
CA TRP A 5 -1.19 -3.43 -19.30
C TRP A 5 -1.23 -2.02 -19.92
N GLY A 6 -2.25 -1.27 -19.59
CA GLY A 6 -2.41 0.10 -20.05
C GLY A 6 -1.72 1.10 -19.17
N SER A 7 -0.90 1.92 -19.81
CA SER A 7 -0.23 3.14 -19.37
C SER A 7 1.09 3.00 -18.60
N GLU A 8 2.08 3.65 -19.15
CA GLU A 8 3.38 3.99 -18.55
C GLU A 8 3.17 4.80 -17.26
N GLY A 9 3.04 4.13 -16.15
CA GLY A 9 2.88 4.74 -14.84
C GLY A 9 2.61 3.65 -13.84
N GLY A 10 3.52 3.36 -12.97
CA GLY A 10 3.50 2.53 -11.79
C GLY A 10 2.56 1.31 -11.78
N VAL A 11 3.05 0.23 -11.27
CA VAL A 11 2.26 -0.99 -11.04
C VAL A 11 1.20 -0.67 -9.99
N ASP A 12 -0.07 -0.98 -10.25
CA ASP A 12 -1.17 -0.73 -9.31
C ASP A 12 -1.18 -1.70 -8.11
N ASP A 13 -1.93 -1.35 -7.08
CA ASP A 13 -2.07 -2.15 -5.86
C ASP A 13 -2.60 -3.57 -6.16
N ASP A 14 -3.52 -3.71 -7.12
CA ASP A 14 -4.09 -5.00 -7.52
C ASP A 14 -3.02 -5.93 -8.10
N THR A 15 -2.09 -5.40 -8.87
CA THR A 15 -0.97 -6.17 -9.43
C THR A 15 -0.01 -6.63 -8.33
N PHE A 16 0.28 -5.79 -7.33
CA PHE A 16 1.10 -6.19 -6.19
C PHE A 16 0.43 -7.27 -5.36
N VAL A 17 -0.86 -7.16 -5.09
CA VAL A 17 -1.64 -8.19 -4.39
C VAL A 17 -1.60 -9.51 -5.16
N HIS A 18 -1.79 -9.47 -6.48
CA HIS A 18 -1.75 -10.67 -7.32
C HIS A 18 -0.40 -11.37 -7.25
N ARG A 19 0.71 -10.62 -7.43
CA ARG A 19 2.07 -11.17 -7.33
C ARG A 19 2.37 -11.71 -5.94
N LEU A 20 1.91 -11.04 -4.88
CA LEU A 20 2.07 -11.53 -3.52
C LEU A 20 1.31 -12.84 -3.30
N ARG A 21 0.09 -12.98 -3.87
CA ARG A 21 -0.66 -14.23 -3.83
C ARG A 21 0.05 -15.36 -4.55
N GLU A 22 0.64 -15.10 -5.71
CA GLU A 22 1.48 -16.07 -6.42
C GLU A 22 2.65 -16.53 -5.56
N LEU A 23 3.34 -15.59 -4.92
CA LEU A 23 4.48 -15.87 -4.03
C LEU A 23 4.09 -16.71 -2.82
N LEU A 24 2.90 -16.47 -2.26
CA LEU A 24 2.33 -17.15 -1.11
C LEU A 24 1.61 -18.47 -1.49
N ASN A 25 1.47 -18.77 -2.77
CA ASN A 25 0.63 -19.86 -3.30
C ASN A 25 -0.81 -19.78 -2.75
N ASP A 26 -1.39 -18.57 -2.71
CA ASP A 26 -2.74 -18.27 -2.24
C ASP A 26 -3.65 -17.88 -3.39
N GLN A 27 -3.96 -18.83 -4.26
CA GLN A 27 -4.84 -18.58 -5.40
C GLN A 27 -6.30 -18.48 -4.94
N PRO A 28 -7.01 -17.40 -5.30
CA PRO A 28 -8.43 -17.28 -4.99
C PRO A 28 -9.25 -18.39 -5.64
N SER A 29 -10.11 -19.01 -4.87
CA SER A 29 -11.08 -20.00 -5.38
C SER A 29 -12.49 -19.48 -5.22
N MET A 30 -13.30 -19.49 -6.30
CA MET A 30 -14.71 -19.10 -6.22
C MET A 30 -15.48 -20.09 -5.36
N ALA A 31 -16.32 -19.56 -4.49
CA ALA A 31 -17.12 -20.36 -3.57
C ALA A 31 -18.50 -19.72 -3.39
N ASP A 32 -19.50 -20.27 -4.07
CA ASP A 32 -20.88 -19.84 -3.92
C ASP A 32 -21.53 -20.57 -2.75
N GLU A 33 -22.28 -19.83 -1.96
CA GLU A 33 -23.14 -20.38 -0.92
C GLU A 33 -24.57 -19.87 -1.09
N GLN A 34 -25.53 -20.76 -0.83
CA GLN A 34 -26.96 -20.49 -0.98
C GLN A 34 -27.66 -20.71 0.35
N PHE A 35 -28.60 -19.83 0.68
CA PHE A 35 -29.38 -19.88 1.89
C PHE A 35 -30.89 -19.89 1.56
N SER A 36 -31.65 -20.60 2.38
CA SER A 36 -33.10 -20.68 2.28
C SER A 36 -33.77 -19.87 3.40
N PRO A 37 -34.09 -18.60 3.19
CA PRO A 37 -34.66 -17.77 4.21
C PRO A 37 -36.09 -18.18 4.61
N THR A 38 -36.43 -18.04 5.87
CA THR A 38 -37.75 -18.36 6.43
C THR A 38 -38.70 -17.15 6.45
N GLY A 39 -38.25 -15.99 5.96
CA GLY A 39 -39.01 -14.74 6.01
C GLY A 39 -38.90 -13.98 7.34
N THR A 40 -38.27 -14.57 8.37
CA THR A 40 -38.07 -13.94 9.68
C THR A 40 -36.58 -13.78 10.04
N ALA A 41 -35.72 -14.63 9.48
CA ALA A 41 -34.28 -14.60 9.74
C ALA A 41 -33.63 -13.45 8.99
N THR A 42 -32.86 -12.62 9.71
CA THR A 42 -32.04 -11.56 9.15
C THR A 42 -30.56 -11.92 9.09
N LYS A 43 -30.15 -13.04 9.69
CA LYS A 43 -28.74 -13.43 9.84
C LYS A 43 -28.48 -14.77 9.19
N PHE A 44 -27.43 -14.83 8.39
CA PHE A 44 -26.91 -16.04 7.75
C PHE A 44 -25.40 -16.13 7.98
N VAL A 45 -24.85 -17.33 8.01
CA VAL A 45 -23.42 -17.53 8.26
C VAL A 45 -22.85 -18.39 7.15
N CYS A 46 -21.82 -17.89 6.48
CA CYS A 46 -21.05 -18.63 5.50
C CYS A 46 -20.24 -19.74 6.19
N THR A 47 -20.17 -20.89 5.55
CA THR A 47 -19.39 -22.05 6.04
C THR A 47 -17.97 -22.08 5.46
N LYS A 48 -17.80 -21.51 4.26
CA LYS A 48 -16.51 -21.47 3.57
C LYS A 48 -15.80 -20.15 3.86
N LEU A 49 -14.84 -20.17 4.78
CA LEU A 49 -14.11 -19.02 5.29
C LEU A 49 -12.61 -19.12 5.02
N PRO A 50 -11.87 -17.99 5.08
CA PRO A 50 -12.37 -16.61 5.12
C PRO A 50 -12.97 -16.16 3.79
N VAL A 51 -13.84 -15.16 3.85
CA VAL A 51 -14.36 -14.46 2.65
C VAL A 51 -13.38 -13.35 2.31
N ASN A 52 -12.97 -13.25 1.04
CA ASN A 52 -12.17 -12.11 0.61
C ASN A 52 -13.02 -10.84 0.65
N ASP A 53 -12.40 -9.74 1.03
CA ASP A 53 -13.01 -8.41 1.08
C ASP A 53 -12.81 -7.62 -0.22
N ASP A 54 -12.58 -8.34 -1.31
CA ASP A 54 -12.47 -7.75 -2.63
C ASP A 54 -13.84 -7.33 -3.21
N ARG A 55 -13.79 -6.59 -4.31
CA ARG A 55 -14.97 -6.11 -5.05
C ARG A 55 -15.79 -7.22 -5.75
N TYR A 56 -15.35 -8.47 -5.67
CA TYR A 56 -16.04 -9.61 -6.31
C TYR A 56 -17.07 -10.28 -5.41
N VAL A 57 -17.26 -9.80 -4.19
CA VAL A 57 -18.34 -10.31 -3.34
C VAL A 57 -19.67 -9.77 -3.82
N VAL A 58 -20.50 -10.66 -4.33
CA VAL A 58 -21.85 -10.33 -4.83
C VAL A 58 -22.87 -11.07 -3.97
N LEU A 59 -23.75 -10.32 -3.33
CA LEU A 59 -24.89 -10.85 -2.58
C LEU A 59 -26.18 -10.60 -3.37
N THR A 60 -26.96 -11.65 -3.59
CA THR A 60 -28.26 -11.54 -4.27
C THR A 60 -29.36 -12.11 -3.40
N ASN A 61 -30.56 -11.54 -3.53
CA ASN A 61 -31.81 -12.07 -2.99
C ASN A 61 -32.84 -12.20 -4.11
N LEU A 62 -33.34 -13.41 -4.36
CA LEU A 62 -34.22 -13.70 -5.50
C LEU A 62 -33.61 -13.26 -6.84
N GLY A 63 -32.29 -13.37 -6.99
CA GLY A 63 -31.57 -12.94 -8.18
C GLY A 63 -31.33 -11.42 -8.30
N VAL A 64 -31.82 -10.61 -7.35
CA VAL A 64 -31.61 -9.17 -7.32
C VAL A 64 -30.38 -8.85 -6.45
N PRO A 65 -29.40 -8.07 -6.96
CA PRO A 65 -28.25 -7.66 -6.17
C PRO A 65 -28.65 -6.86 -4.91
N VAL A 66 -28.05 -7.21 -3.77
CA VAL A 66 -28.23 -6.54 -2.48
C VAL A 66 -26.99 -5.70 -2.19
N PRO A 67 -27.11 -4.38 -2.01
CA PRO A 67 -25.98 -3.52 -1.63
C PRO A 67 -25.36 -3.96 -0.31
N ILE A 68 -24.03 -4.08 -0.28
CA ILE A 68 -23.26 -4.40 0.92
C ILE A 68 -22.80 -3.09 1.57
N VAL A 69 -23.13 -2.91 2.84
CA VAL A 69 -22.73 -1.73 3.62
C VAL A 69 -21.55 -2.06 4.56
N THR A 70 -20.74 -1.04 4.87
CA THR A 70 -19.57 -1.19 5.71
C THR A 70 -19.86 -1.13 7.22
N SER A 71 -21.03 -0.61 7.61
CA SER A 71 -21.39 -0.46 9.02
C SER A 71 -22.50 -1.43 9.42
N ARG A 72 -22.26 -2.15 10.53
CA ARG A 72 -23.26 -3.05 11.13
C ARG A 72 -24.31 -2.33 11.95
N THR A 73 -24.04 -1.10 12.40
CA THR A 73 -24.93 -0.38 13.33
C THR A 73 -26.13 0.28 12.67
N SER A 74 -26.06 0.51 11.35
CA SER A 74 -27.14 1.14 10.58
C SER A 74 -27.22 0.49 9.21
N ILE A 75 -28.00 -0.59 9.12
CA ILE A 75 -28.19 -1.33 7.87
C ILE A 75 -29.52 -0.89 7.25
N PRO A 76 -29.53 -0.23 6.08
CA PRO A 76 -30.75 0.12 5.37
C PRO A 76 -31.59 -1.12 5.03
N SER A 77 -32.90 -0.95 4.90
CA SER A 77 -33.85 -2.06 4.68
C SER A 77 -33.52 -2.93 3.45
N ASN A 78 -32.97 -2.33 2.40
CA ASN A 78 -32.65 -3.02 1.15
C ASN A 78 -31.16 -3.41 1.05
N SER A 79 -30.43 -3.42 2.17
CA SER A 79 -28.99 -3.65 2.19
C SER A 79 -28.63 -4.76 3.16
N ALA A 80 -27.41 -5.24 3.08
CA ALA A 80 -26.84 -6.18 4.04
C ALA A 80 -25.42 -5.76 4.45
N PHE A 81 -25.04 -6.16 5.65
CA PHE A 81 -23.67 -6.09 6.14
C PHE A 81 -23.05 -7.50 6.04
N VAL A 82 -21.81 -7.58 5.58
CA VAL A 82 -21.04 -8.82 5.52
C VAL A 82 -19.80 -8.66 6.39
N ASP A 83 -19.67 -9.53 7.37
CA ASP A 83 -18.45 -9.68 8.15
C ASP A 83 -17.55 -10.72 7.45
N TYR A 84 -16.48 -10.25 6.83
CA TYR A 84 -15.59 -11.08 6.03
C TYR A 84 -14.77 -12.08 6.87
N ASP A 85 -14.56 -11.81 8.16
CA ASP A 85 -13.83 -12.71 9.05
C ASP A 85 -14.68 -13.89 9.53
N THR A 86 -15.90 -13.58 9.99
CA THR A 86 -16.81 -14.56 10.55
C THR A 86 -17.77 -15.13 9.52
N GLY A 87 -17.84 -14.55 8.32
CA GLY A 87 -18.79 -14.91 7.27
C GLY A 87 -20.23 -14.58 7.62
N LEU A 88 -20.46 -13.74 8.65
CA LEU A 88 -21.80 -13.35 9.07
C LEU A 88 -22.40 -12.34 8.08
N ILE A 89 -23.56 -12.65 7.53
CA ILE A 89 -24.37 -11.77 6.69
C ILE A 89 -25.54 -11.30 7.53
N VAL A 90 -25.76 -9.97 7.63
CA VAL A 90 -26.88 -9.37 8.34
C VAL A 90 -27.67 -8.49 7.40
N PHE A 91 -28.94 -8.82 7.16
CA PHE A 91 -29.84 -8.01 6.36
C PHE A 91 -30.54 -6.94 7.20
N GLY A 92 -30.80 -5.78 6.62
CA GLY A 92 -31.59 -4.71 7.25
C GLY A 92 -33.06 -5.11 7.43
N THR A 93 -33.61 -5.90 6.51
CA THR A 93 -34.94 -6.55 6.62
C THR A 93 -34.84 -8.02 6.26
N PRO A 94 -35.67 -8.91 6.87
CA PRO A 94 -35.66 -10.32 6.52
C PRO A 94 -35.90 -10.53 5.02
N PRO A 95 -35.07 -11.32 4.33
CA PRO A 95 -35.34 -11.72 2.94
C PRO A 95 -36.62 -12.57 2.89
N GLY A 96 -37.34 -12.49 1.75
CA GLY A 96 -38.58 -13.26 1.54
C GLY A 96 -38.35 -14.76 1.63
N VAL A 97 -39.42 -15.50 1.97
CA VAL A 97 -39.36 -16.97 2.05
C VAL A 97 -39.01 -17.57 0.68
N GLY A 98 -38.09 -18.51 0.66
CA GLY A 98 -37.75 -19.22 -0.56
C GLY A 98 -36.61 -20.21 -0.37
N THR A 99 -36.51 -21.19 -1.25
CA THR A 99 -35.43 -22.17 -1.24
C THR A 99 -34.25 -21.64 -2.06
N ASN A 100 -33.08 -21.53 -1.44
CA ASN A 100 -31.84 -21.05 -2.10
C ASN A 100 -31.99 -19.69 -2.78
N THR A 101 -32.79 -18.79 -2.21
CA THR A 101 -33.07 -17.48 -2.80
C THR A 101 -32.04 -16.42 -2.44
N VAL A 102 -31.34 -16.57 -1.32
CA VAL A 102 -30.18 -15.75 -0.95
C VAL A 102 -28.91 -16.46 -1.40
N VAL A 103 -28.15 -15.82 -2.28
CA VAL A 103 -26.90 -16.38 -2.81
C VAL A 103 -25.79 -15.37 -2.59
N ILE A 104 -24.69 -15.83 -2.02
CA ILE A 104 -23.44 -15.07 -1.95
C ILE A 104 -22.41 -15.71 -2.88
N GLN A 105 -21.97 -14.96 -3.86
CA GLN A 105 -20.82 -15.29 -4.70
C GLN A 105 -19.60 -14.58 -4.12
N LYS A 106 -18.57 -15.35 -3.80
CA LYS A 106 -17.39 -14.85 -3.11
C LYS A 106 -16.15 -15.60 -3.53
N SER A 107 -15.00 -14.96 -3.39
CA SER A 107 -13.74 -15.68 -3.44
C SER A 107 -13.34 -16.14 -2.05
N ARG A 108 -12.86 -17.37 -1.96
CA ARG A 108 -12.20 -17.92 -0.78
C ARG A 108 -10.70 -17.79 -0.94
N VAL A 109 -10.07 -17.17 0.03
CA VAL A 109 -8.62 -16.95 0.07
C VAL A 109 -8.07 -17.34 1.44
N ARG A 110 -6.78 -17.54 1.54
CA ARG A 110 -6.13 -17.77 2.83
C ARG A 110 -5.94 -16.45 3.58
N TRP A 111 -5.60 -15.39 2.85
CA TRP A 111 -5.44 -14.03 3.38
C TRP A 111 -6.27 -13.06 2.56
N ARG A 112 -6.97 -12.14 3.24
CA ARG A 112 -7.76 -11.10 2.58
C ARG A 112 -6.87 -10.08 1.88
N ASP A 113 -7.37 -9.43 0.83
CA ASP A 113 -6.64 -8.40 0.10
C ASP A 113 -6.19 -7.26 1.00
N SER A 114 -7.04 -6.82 1.94
CA SER A 114 -6.68 -5.80 2.92
C SER A 114 -5.49 -6.20 3.79
N THR A 115 -5.38 -7.49 4.17
CA THR A 115 -4.24 -8.01 4.94
C THR A 115 -2.97 -7.98 4.09
N LEU A 116 -3.06 -8.40 2.83
CA LEU A 116 -1.95 -8.38 1.89
C LEU A 116 -1.46 -6.96 1.63
N LEU A 117 -2.38 -6.02 1.37
CA LEU A 117 -2.07 -4.60 1.17
C LEU A 117 -1.39 -3.99 2.40
N ASN A 118 -1.92 -4.24 3.60
CA ASN A 118 -1.31 -3.74 4.82
C ASN A 118 0.14 -4.23 5.00
N ALA A 119 0.43 -5.48 4.66
CA ALA A 119 1.77 -6.03 4.71
C ALA A 119 2.69 -5.40 3.63
N LEU A 120 2.18 -5.19 2.41
CA LEU A 120 2.89 -4.51 1.31
C LEU A 120 3.24 -3.07 1.69
N TYR A 121 2.29 -2.30 2.22
CA TYR A 121 2.54 -0.95 2.71
C TYR A 121 3.48 -0.93 3.93
N GLY A 122 3.47 -1.99 4.75
CA GLY A 122 4.48 -2.21 5.78
C GLY A 122 5.89 -2.29 5.18
N GLY A 123 6.07 -3.09 4.14
CA GLY A 123 7.31 -3.19 3.38
C GLY A 123 7.73 -1.85 2.77
N LEU A 124 6.78 -1.16 2.13
CA LEU A 124 7.03 0.15 1.52
C LEU A 124 7.60 1.17 2.54
N ARG A 125 7.04 1.20 3.74
CA ARG A 125 7.50 2.11 4.81
C ARG A 125 8.92 1.80 5.29
N THR A 126 9.34 0.55 5.22
CA THR A 126 10.68 0.11 5.68
C THR A 126 11.75 0.29 4.61
N MET A 127 11.40 0.55 3.35
CA MET A 127 12.37 0.86 2.29
C MET A 127 13.21 2.09 2.60
N TYR A 128 12.58 3.12 3.15
CA TYR A 128 13.28 4.34 3.52
C TYR A 128 14.10 4.15 4.81
N PRO A 129 15.35 4.59 4.92
CA PRO A 129 16.08 5.49 4.02
C PRO A 129 16.93 4.81 2.93
N ALA A 130 16.90 3.50 2.79
CA ALA A 130 17.74 2.79 1.83
C ALA A 130 17.31 3.06 0.37
N CYS A 131 15.99 3.09 0.14
CA CYS A 131 15.37 3.47 -1.14
C CYS A 131 14.48 4.68 -0.92
N TRP A 132 14.48 5.58 -1.88
CA TRP A 132 13.76 6.84 -1.77
C TRP A 132 13.37 7.37 -3.15
N LYS A 133 12.29 8.15 -3.18
CA LYS A 133 11.82 8.86 -4.35
C LYS A 133 12.55 10.20 -4.44
N GLU A 134 13.13 10.48 -5.59
CA GLU A 134 13.59 11.82 -5.90
C GLU A 134 12.40 12.67 -6.31
N ALA A 135 12.17 13.74 -5.57
CA ALA A 135 11.15 14.72 -5.87
C ALA A 135 11.79 16.08 -6.14
N VAL A 136 11.26 16.78 -7.14
CA VAL A 136 11.68 18.12 -7.52
C VAL A 136 10.47 19.03 -7.43
N ASP A 137 10.56 20.04 -6.60
CA ASP A 137 9.56 21.09 -6.54
C ASP A 137 10.07 22.39 -7.12
N GLN A 138 9.30 22.99 -8.02
CA GLN A 138 9.56 24.26 -8.67
C GLN A 138 8.35 25.23 -8.54
N SER A 139 7.42 24.92 -7.64
CA SER A 139 6.18 25.70 -7.48
C SER A 139 6.36 26.96 -6.66
N VAL A 140 7.46 27.07 -5.92
CA VAL A 140 7.68 28.15 -4.98
C VAL A 140 8.35 29.34 -5.67
N GLY A 141 7.59 30.43 -5.84
CA GLY A 141 8.12 31.72 -6.29
C GLY A 141 8.87 32.43 -5.17
N MET A 142 9.97 33.07 -5.52
CA MET A 142 10.72 33.88 -4.56
C MET A 142 10.06 35.24 -4.34
N ALA A 143 10.23 35.79 -3.13
CA ALA A 143 9.75 37.13 -2.81
C ALA A 143 10.82 37.91 -2.06
N THR A 144 10.79 39.22 -2.20
CA THR A 144 11.76 40.13 -1.55
C THR A 144 11.58 40.07 -0.04
N ASN A 145 12.68 39.92 0.70
CA ASN A 145 12.72 39.87 2.17
C ASN A 145 12.00 38.68 2.81
N ILE A 146 11.72 37.62 2.04
CA ILE A 146 11.20 36.36 2.56
C ILE A 146 12.33 35.34 2.52
N TRP A 147 12.56 34.69 3.67
CA TRP A 147 13.62 33.68 3.86
C TRP A 147 13.05 32.27 4.08
N ASP A 148 11.80 32.20 4.52
CA ASP A 148 11.11 30.96 4.86
C ASP A 148 10.05 30.67 3.78
N TYR A 149 10.18 29.52 3.10
CA TYR A 149 9.31 29.12 2.02
C TYR A 149 8.60 27.84 2.36
N THR A 150 7.27 27.83 2.20
CA THR A 150 6.44 26.63 2.40
C THR A 150 6.59 25.68 1.24
N MET A 151 6.86 24.44 1.55
CA MET A 151 7.05 23.33 0.61
C MET A 151 5.75 22.56 0.37
N PRO A 152 5.63 21.82 -0.74
CA PRO A 152 4.47 21.01 -1.01
C PRO A 152 4.32 19.85 -0.03
N PRO A 153 3.11 19.24 0.09
CA PRO A 153 2.81 18.18 1.05
C PRO A 153 3.75 16.98 0.99
N ASP A 154 4.34 16.68 -0.16
CA ASP A 154 5.29 15.57 -0.32
C ASP A 154 6.56 15.77 0.51
N PHE A 155 6.94 17.01 0.74
CA PHE A 155 8.08 17.36 1.58
C PHE A 155 7.77 17.25 3.08
N TRP A 156 6.52 17.30 3.51
CA TRP A 156 6.12 17.38 4.92
C TRP A 156 6.41 16.11 5.73
N ASP A 157 6.72 14.99 5.07
CA ASP A 157 7.16 13.82 5.81
C ASP A 157 8.46 14.16 6.58
N PRO A 158 8.51 13.93 7.91
CA PRO A 158 9.69 14.25 8.72
C PRO A 158 10.94 13.49 8.26
N ARG A 159 10.78 12.42 7.51
CA ARG A 159 11.89 11.64 6.94
C ARG A 159 12.44 12.24 5.65
N SER A 160 11.70 13.12 4.95
CA SER A 160 12.20 13.77 3.73
C SER A 160 13.44 14.60 4.00
N ARG A 161 14.40 14.55 3.10
CA ARG A 161 15.69 15.24 3.24
C ARG A 161 15.98 16.10 2.02
N ILE A 162 16.41 17.34 2.25
CA ILE A 162 16.89 18.23 1.19
C ILE A 162 18.17 17.64 0.61
N MET A 163 18.21 17.49 -0.70
CA MET A 163 19.37 17.07 -1.46
C MET A 163 20.06 18.27 -2.09
N ARG A 164 19.27 19.17 -2.67
CA ARG A 164 19.74 20.36 -3.37
C ARG A 164 18.68 21.44 -3.35
N VAL A 165 19.12 22.65 -3.15
CA VAL A 165 18.31 23.85 -3.37
C VAL A 165 18.99 24.71 -4.41
N SER A 166 18.24 25.12 -5.42
CA SER A 166 18.73 25.98 -6.49
C SER A 166 17.69 27.03 -6.85
N ILE A 167 18.14 28.13 -7.39
CA ILE A 167 17.28 29.21 -7.88
C ILE A 167 17.40 29.27 -9.39
N ARG A 168 16.27 29.33 -10.04
CA ARG A 168 16.14 29.56 -11.46
C ARG A 168 15.77 31.02 -11.71
N GLU A 169 16.65 31.78 -12.31
CA GLU A 169 16.35 33.10 -12.78
C GLU A 169 15.47 33.03 -14.04
N ILE A 170 14.37 33.77 -14.07
CA ILE A 170 13.38 33.75 -15.13
C ILE A 170 13.51 35.00 -15.98
N PRO A 171 12.99 34.93 -17.19
CA PRO A 171 12.47 33.83 -18.02
C PRO A 171 13.29 33.55 -19.29
N ALA A 172 14.28 34.35 -19.61
CA ALA A 172 14.92 34.30 -20.93
C ALA A 172 16.11 33.33 -21.02
N GLN A 173 16.68 32.93 -19.91
CA GLN A 173 17.83 32.01 -19.87
C GLN A 173 17.46 30.75 -19.13
N THR A 174 16.86 29.84 -19.84
CA THR A 174 16.14 28.68 -19.32
C THR A 174 16.98 27.64 -18.59
N ASN A 175 18.30 27.75 -18.54
CA ASN A 175 19.15 26.66 -18.05
C ASN A 175 20.22 27.05 -17.01
N VAL A 176 20.14 28.26 -16.44
CA VAL A 176 21.09 28.66 -15.41
C VAL A 176 20.48 28.48 -14.04
N PHE A 177 20.94 27.47 -13.32
CA PHE A 177 20.56 27.20 -11.94
C PHE A 177 21.69 27.62 -11.00
N HIS A 178 21.38 28.49 -10.05
CA HIS A 178 22.31 28.85 -8.98
C HIS A 178 22.03 28.00 -7.74
N ILE A 179 23.02 27.19 -7.35
CA ILE A 179 22.90 26.37 -6.14
C ILE A 179 23.00 27.28 -4.92
N ILE A 180 22.07 27.13 -3.99
CA ILE A 180 22.07 27.82 -2.72
C ILE A 180 22.73 26.93 -1.66
N ALA A 181 23.87 27.37 -1.16
CA ALA A 181 24.49 26.73 -0.03
C ALA A 181 23.84 27.17 1.29
N GLY A 182 23.68 26.23 2.22
CA GLY A 182 23.21 26.54 3.57
C GLY A 182 21.67 26.68 3.70
N ALA A 183 20.89 26.28 2.70
CA ALA A 183 19.45 26.11 2.86
C ALA A 183 19.17 25.02 3.89
N THR A 184 18.27 25.29 4.82
CA THR A 184 17.96 24.37 5.93
C THR A 184 16.46 24.16 6.05
N ARG A 185 16.07 22.98 6.51
CA ARG A 185 14.69 22.67 6.86
C ARG A 185 14.35 23.27 8.23
N VAL A 186 13.23 23.99 8.29
CA VAL A 186 12.71 24.59 9.54
C VAL A 186 11.29 24.05 9.76
N GLY A 187 11.12 23.13 10.69
CA GLY A 187 9.83 22.45 10.86
C GLY A 187 9.58 21.35 9.83
N LEU A 188 8.31 21.05 9.59
CA LEU A 188 7.91 19.95 8.68
C LEU A 188 7.76 20.42 7.24
N ASP A 189 7.31 21.64 7.04
CA ASP A 189 6.81 22.18 5.78
C ASP A 189 7.63 23.34 5.20
N THR A 190 8.67 23.79 5.90
CA THR A 190 9.34 25.05 5.58
C THR A 190 10.82 24.83 5.31
N ILE A 191 11.32 25.48 4.27
CA ILE A 191 12.74 25.64 3.97
C ILE A 191 13.14 27.09 4.23
N ARG A 192 14.24 27.27 4.97
CA ARG A 192 14.89 28.56 5.16
C ARG A 192 16.09 28.71 4.26
N ILE A 193 16.13 29.82 3.53
CA ILE A 193 17.25 30.24 2.69
C ILE A 193 18.10 31.27 3.45
N PRO A 194 19.45 31.19 3.39
CA PRO A 194 20.31 32.16 4.08
C PRO A 194 20.08 33.61 3.60
N ALA A 195 19.96 34.52 4.54
CA ALA A 195 19.72 35.96 4.28
C ALA A 195 20.85 36.68 3.53
N SER A 196 22.02 36.07 3.40
CA SER A 196 23.18 36.63 2.70
C SER A 196 23.05 36.62 1.18
N GLN A 197 22.01 36.01 0.63
CA GLN A 197 21.82 35.88 -0.80
C GLN A 197 20.57 36.64 -1.23
N PHE A 198 20.75 37.70 -2.02
CA PHE A 198 19.67 38.47 -2.63
C PHE A 198 19.38 37.97 -4.03
N TRP A 199 18.16 37.57 -4.27
CA TRP A 199 17.73 37.04 -5.55
C TRP A 199 16.61 37.88 -6.15
N SER A 200 16.48 37.82 -7.45
CA SER A 200 15.39 38.47 -8.15
C SER A 200 14.03 38.01 -7.62
N PRO A 201 13.07 38.91 -7.37
CA PRO A 201 11.72 38.50 -6.94
C PRO A 201 10.96 37.73 -8.03
N THR A 202 11.50 37.66 -9.24
CA THR A 202 10.94 36.87 -10.36
C THR A 202 11.56 35.45 -10.44
N ALA A 203 12.52 35.16 -9.60
CA ALA A 203 13.17 33.86 -9.57
C ALA A 203 12.24 32.77 -8.97
N THR A 204 12.42 31.54 -9.43
CA THR A 204 11.72 30.37 -8.89
C THR A 204 12.71 29.52 -8.09
N LEU A 205 12.28 29.10 -6.92
CA LEU A 205 13.02 28.13 -6.10
C LEU A 205 12.82 26.73 -6.67
N GLU A 206 13.93 26.03 -6.89
CA GLU A 206 13.93 24.61 -7.20
C GLU A 206 14.51 23.84 -6.01
N VAL A 207 13.71 22.94 -5.46
CA VAL A 207 14.11 22.11 -4.34
C VAL A 207 14.08 20.65 -4.76
N GLN A 208 15.23 20.01 -4.74
CA GLN A 208 15.36 18.56 -4.89
C GLN A 208 15.46 17.93 -3.51
N TYR A 209 14.63 16.93 -3.26
CA TYR A 209 14.61 16.25 -1.97
C TYR A 209 14.35 14.76 -2.12
N ALA A 210 14.88 13.99 -1.18
CA ALA A 210 14.57 12.58 -1.03
C ALA A 210 13.32 12.44 -0.17
N ALA A 211 12.33 11.74 -0.66
CA ALA A 211 11.09 11.46 0.06
C ALA A 211 10.83 9.95 0.13
N PRO A 212 10.16 9.45 1.18
CA PRO A 212 9.68 8.08 1.21
C PRO A 212 8.60 7.87 0.15
N TYR A 213 8.51 6.65 -0.37
CA TYR A 213 7.39 6.25 -1.22
C TYR A 213 6.07 6.31 -0.43
N ARG A 214 5.01 6.79 -1.06
CA ARG A 214 3.67 6.89 -0.46
C ARG A 214 2.70 5.84 -0.98
N SER A 215 2.89 5.41 -2.21
CA SER A 215 2.10 4.37 -2.87
C SER A 215 3.00 3.33 -3.51
N LEU A 216 2.46 2.14 -3.70
CA LEU A 216 3.16 1.06 -4.39
C LEU A 216 3.43 1.42 -5.86
N SER A 217 2.59 2.24 -6.47
CA SER A 217 2.75 2.72 -7.84
C SER A 217 3.97 3.64 -8.07
N GLU A 218 4.53 4.19 -7.00
CA GLU A 218 5.74 5.02 -7.08
C GLU A 218 7.03 4.20 -7.07
N VAL A 219 6.94 2.91 -6.71
CA VAL A 219 8.10 2.02 -6.59
C VAL A 219 8.60 1.65 -7.98
N SER A 220 9.90 1.78 -8.23
CA SER A 220 10.49 1.39 -9.51
C SER A 220 10.45 -0.13 -9.71
N ALA A 221 10.49 -0.56 -10.97
CA ALA A 221 10.48 -1.99 -11.30
C ALA A 221 11.63 -2.77 -10.64
N GLU A 222 12.78 -2.12 -10.45
CA GLU A 222 13.97 -2.72 -9.82
C GLU A 222 13.80 -2.90 -8.30
N GLU A 223 12.97 -2.07 -7.68
CA GLU A 223 12.74 -2.06 -6.23
C GLU A 223 11.49 -2.81 -5.81
N MET A 224 10.63 -3.20 -6.78
CA MET A 224 9.31 -3.80 -6.58
C MET A 224 9.37 -5.10 -5.78
N ASP A 225 10.43 -5.88 -5.95
CA ASP A 225 10.54 -7.18 -5.29
C ASP A 225 10.69 -7.04 -3.77
N TYR A 226 11.26 -5.93 -3.28
CA TYR A 226 11.45 -5.75 -1.84
C TYR A 226 10.14 -5.76 -1.05
N PRO A 227 9.13 -4.90 -1.32
CA PRO A 227 7.88 -4.93 -0.57
C PRO A 227 7.13 -6.26 -0.70
N LEU A 228 7.26 -6.97 -1.84
CA LEU A 228 6.67 -8.29 -2.03
C LEU A 228 7.29 -9.33 -1.08
N TRP A 229 8.62 -9.44 -1.05
CA TRP A 229 9.31 -10.39 -0.21
C TRP A 229 9.16 -10.06 1.28
N TYR A 230 9.19 -8.78 1.63
CA TYR A 230 8.96 -8.32 2.99
C TYR A 230 7.54 -8.68 3.47
N ALA A 231 6.52 -8.41 2.65
CA ALA A 231 5.13 -8.74 2.95
C ALA A 231 4.91 -10.25 3.10
N ALA A 232 5.49 -11.06 2.20
CA ALA A 232 5.45 -12.52 2.31
C ALA A 232 6.08 -13.00 3.62
N GLY A 233 7.23 -12.45 4.00
CA GLY A 233 7.90 -12.76 5.25
C GLY A 233 7.07 -12.40 6.48
N GLN A 234 6.44 -11.24 6.47
CA GLN A 234 5.53 -10.82 7.55
C GLN A 234 4.33 -11.75 7.67
N ILE A 235 3.63 -12.00 6.57
CA ILE A 235 2.41 -12.82 6.56
C ILE A 235 2.69 -14.23 7.05
N LEU A 236 3.76 -14.85 6.58
CA LEU A 236 4.14 -16.20 6.97
C LEU A 236 4.68 -16.24 8.41
N GLY A 237 5.44 -15.22 8.84
CA GLY A 237 5.97 -15.14 10.20
C GLY A 237 4.88 -14.90 11.26
N PHE A 238 3.94 -14.00 11.01
CA PHE A 238 2.84 -13.69 11.95
C PHE A 238 1.72 -14.72 11.91
N GLY A 239 1.46 -15.35 10.76
CA GLY A 239 0.40 -16.36 10.63
C GLY A 239 0.61 -17.58 11.54
N GLU A 240 1.84 -17.88 11.95
CA GLU A 240 2.14 -18.98 12.85
C GLU A 240 2.05 -18.64 14.34
N VAL A 241 2.28 -17.38 14.73
CA VAL A 241 2.15 -17.00 16.15
C VAL A 241 0.70 -17.20 16.64
N GLY A 242 -0.28 -16.99 15.76
CA GLY A 242 -1.68 -17.31 16.06
C GLY A 242 -1.98 -18.81 16.12
N ARG A 243 -1.37 -19.60 15.21
CA ARG A 243 -1.57 -21.06 15.14
C ARG A 243 -0.83 -21.82 16.25
N THR A 244 0.40 -21.46 16.57
CA THR A 244 1.16 -22.09 17.68
C THR A 244 0.44 -21.93 19.02
N ARG A 245 -0.36 -20.91 19.23
CA ARG A 245 -1.21 -20.80 20.44
C ARG A 245 -2.39 -21.78 20.44
N VAL A 246 -2.94 -22.10 19.28
CA VAL A 246 -4.07 -23.04 19.15
C VAL A 246 -3.55 -24.49 19.09
N ASP A 247 -2.46 -24.73 18.37
CA ASP A 247 -1.90 -26.09 18.19
C ASP A 247 -1.22 -26.63 19.44
N ASN A 248 -0.66 -25.78 20.31
CA ASN A 248 -0.14 -26.23 21.62
C ASN A 248 -1.23 -26.76 22.57
N GLN A 249 -2.50 -26.52 22.27
CA GLN A 249 -3.62 -27.13 23.03
C GLN A 249 -4.12 -28.44 22.42
N THR A 250 -3.75 -28.76 21.18
CA THR A 250 -4.25 -29.97 20.47
C THR A 250 -3.18 -31.01 20.12
N VAL A 251 -1.91 -30.73 20.34
CA VAL A 251 -0.79 -31.55 19.84
C VAL A 251 -0.38 -32.68 20.81
N ALA A 252 -1.28 -33.21 21.63
CA ALA A 252 -0.99 -34.46 22.31
C ALA A 252 -1.14 -35.72 21.41
N SER A 253 -1.56 -35.59 20.13
CA SER A 253 -1.90 -36.82 19.36
C SER A 253 -1.75 -36.78 17.84
N SER A 254 -0.99 -35.91 17.21
CA SER A 254 -0.79 -36.06 15.77
C SER A 254 0.68 -35.97 15.37
N THR A 255 1.22 -37.10 14.95
CA THR A 255 2.41 -37.28 14.12
C THR A 255 2.13 -36.67 12.73
N SER A 256 1.98 -35.35 12.62
CA SER A 256 1.92 -34.72 11.31
C SER A 256 3.33 -34.39 10.84
N ALA A 257 3.63 -34.79 9.61
CA ALA A 257 4.93 -34.69 8.95
C ALA A 257 5.45 -33.28 8.67
N ASN A 258 4.79 -32.25 9.18
CA ASN A 258 5.24 -30.87 9.07
C ASN A 258 5.68 -30.35 10.44
N PRO A 259 6.99 -30.20 10.68
CA PRO A 259 7.48 -29.63 11.93
C PRO A 259 6.93 -28.21 12.08
N SER A 260 6.47 -27.88 13.28
CA SER A 260 5.88 -26.61 13.69
C SER A 260 6.75 -25.35 13.46
N GLY A 261 7.93 -25.49 12.92
CA GLY A 261 8.83 -24.38 12.54
C GLY A 261 8.97 -24.14 11.05
N TYR A 262 8.27 -24.89 10.19
CA TYR A 262 8.52 -24.80 8.74
C TYR A 262 8.11 -23.42 8.16
N GLN A 263 6.98 -22.87 8.58
CA GLN A 263 6.51 -21.57 8.08
C GLN A 263 7.31 -20.43 8.71
N GLN A 264 7.70 -20.51 10.00
CA GLN A 264 8.59 -19.53 10.63
C GLN A 264 9.94 -19.49 9.91
N ASN A 265 10.49 -20.63 9.55
CA ASN A 265 11.72 -20.72 8.76
C ASN A 265 11.50 -20.14 7.36
N THR A 266 10.33 -20.37 6.75
CA THR A 266 9.97 -19.81 5.45
C THR A 266 9.79 -18.29 5.54
N GLY A 267 9.07 -17.78 6.54
CA GLY A 267 8.93 -16.34 6.80
C GLY A 267 10.27 -15.67 7.04
N GLY A 268 11.13 -16.28 7.87
CA GLY A 268 12.49 -15.80 8.12
C GLY A 268 13.37 -15.79 6.86
N TRP A 269 13.21 -16.80 6.00
CA TRP A 269 13.90 -16.83 4.71
C TRP A 269 13.46 -15.67 3.80
N PHE A 270 12.14 -15.42 3.68
CA PHE A 270 11.63 -14.29 2.91
C PHE A 270 12.16 -12.95 3.43
N MET A 271 12.17 -12.75 4.76
CA MET A 271 12.73 -11.54 5.36
C MET A 271 14.23 -11.38 5.07
N SER A 272 14.98 -12.47 5.09
CA SER A 272 16.40 -12.47 4.73
C SER A 272 16.63 -12.11 3.27
N GLN A 273 15.80 -12.63 2.35
CA GLN A 273 15.87 -12.26 0.94
C GLN A 273 15.49 -10.78 0.73
N ALA A 274 14.43 -10.30 1.39
CA ALA A 274 14.07 -8.88 1.36
C ALA A 274 15.24 -7.99 1.81
N ALA A 275 15.92 -8.34 2.91
CA ALA A 275 17.09 -7.59 3.39
C ALA A 275 18.24 -7.55 2.35
N LYS A 276 18.48 -8.65 1.66
CA LYS A 276 19.49 -8.71 0.58
C LYS A 276 19.08 -7.85 -0.63
N LEU A 277 17.82 -7.92 -1.03
CA LEU A 277 17.29 -7.08 -2.10
C LEU A 277 17.43 -5.60 -1.76
N LEU A 278 17.05 -5.21 -0.53
CA LEU A 278 17.19 -3.83 -0.07
C LEU A 278 18.65 -3.37 -0.12
N ALA A 279 19.60 -4.21 0.29
CA ALA A 279 21.01 -3.90 0.25
C ALA A 279 21.53 -3.70 -1.20
N ASN A 280 20.99 -4.46 -2.16
CA ASN A 280 21.37 -4.37 -3.57
C ASN A 280 20.84 -3.12 -4.26
N VAL A 281 19.61 -2.68 -3.90
CA VAL A 281 18.95 -1.51 -4.51
C VAL A 281 19.13 -0.23 -3.70
N ALA A 282 19.75 -0.32 -2.52
CA ALA A 282 19.98 0.82 -1.62
C ALA A 282 20.73 1.94 -2.33
N ARG A 283 20.19 3.15 -2.27
CA ARG A 283 20.81 4.35 -2.81
C ARG A 283 21.45 5.14 -1.67
N PRO A 284 22.78 5.35 -1.68
CA PRO A 284 23.40 6.17 -0.64
C PRO A 284 22.86 7.59 -0.70
N MET A 285 22.30 8.08 0.41
CA MET A 285 21.90 9.48 0.54
C MET A 285 23.13 10.37 0.50
N GLY A 286 23.23 11.19 -0.49
CA GLY A 286 24.35 12.13 -0.72
C GLY A 286 25.05 11.97 -2.03
N MET A 287 24.78 10.95 -2.80
CA MET A 287 25.14 10.91 -4.22
C MET A 287 24.02 11.53 -5.04
N SER A 288 24.01 12.88 -5.14
CA SER A 288 23.39 13.48 -6.31
C SER A 288 24.05 12.84 -7.53
N LYS A 289 23.26 12.37 -8.51
CA LYS A 289 23.83 12.02 -9.82
C LYS A 289 24.72 13.18 -10.24
N PRO A 290 25.95 12.95 -10.68
CA PRO A 290 26.77 14.02 -11.21
C PRO A 290 25.93 14.65 -12.33
N ILE A 291 25.59 15.91 -12.15
CA ILE A 291 24.94 16.69 -13.18
C ILE A 291 25.93 16.68 -14.33
N SER A 292 25.56 16.03 -15.44
CA SER A 292 26.30 16.25 -16.67
C SER A 292 26.15 17.74 -16.96
N THR A 293 27.20 18.47 -16.68
CA THR A 293 27.37 19.83 -17.14
C THR A 293 27.42 19.74 -18.67
N TYR A 294 26.26 19.84 -19.30
CA TYR A 294 26.25 20.24 -20.69
C TYR A 294 26.64 21.70 -20.72
N SER A 295 27.95 21.91 -20.75
CA SER A 295 28.51 23.13 -21.27
C SER A 295 28.34 23.09 -22.80
N ARG A 296 27.39 23.81 -23.32
CA ARG A 296 27.48 24.52 -24.60
C ARG A 296 26.44 25.59 -24.68
#